data_0640732673ca7390d108fabae3e75cfa
#
_entry.id   0640732673ca7390d108fabae3e75cfa
#
_cell.length_a   1.000
_cell.length_b   1.000
_cell.length_c   1.000
_cell.angle_alpha   90.00
_cell.angle_beta   90.00
_cell.angle_gamma   90.00
#
_symmetry.space_group_name_H-M   'P 1'
#
loop_
_entity.id
_entity.type
_entity.pdbx_description
1 polymer ?
#
loop_
_entity_poly.entity_id
_entity_poly.type
_entity_poly.pdbx_seq_one_letter_code
_entity_poly.pdbx_strand_id
1 'polypeptide(L)'
;YFLLHGVTGSGKTRVFQKLIAETLKQGKQAILLVPEIALTPQIVGQFQSLFGNAVVVMHSALTDRQRQDAYQRMQNGTAKIAIGTRSAVFAPVQNLGILIVDEEGERTYKSENAPRYHAIAVARKRCQTHHCPLLLASATPSIESYYYAKKGVYTLLELKKRYRNMPLPEVTVVDMN
;
A
#
# COMPACT_ATOMS: atom_id res chain seq x y z
N TYR A 1 1.95 -14.15 -3.55
CA TYR A 1 2.00 -13.15 -2.49
C TYR A 1 3.45 -12.86 -2.14
N PHE A 2 3.75 -11.59 -1.87
CA PHE A 2 5.09 -11.11 -1.58
C PHE A 2 5.10 -10.34 -0.26
N LEU A 3 6.15 -10.51 0.52
CA LEU A 3 6.43 -9.70 1.71
C LEU A 3 7.71 -8.91 1.46
N LEU A 4 7.62 -7.59 1.40
CA LEU A 4 8.76 -6.68 1.32
C LEU A 4 9.12 -6.22 2.73
N HIS A 5 10.14 -6.83 3.30
CA HIS A 5 10.72 -6.42 4.57
C HIS A 5 11.82 -5.39 4.30
N GLY A 6 11.55 -4.14 4.60
CA GLY A 6 12.50 -3.05 4.34
C GLY A 6 12.58 -2.09 5.51
N VAL A 7 13.80 -1.87 6.02
CA VAL A 7 14.01 -0.92 7.12
C VAL A 7 13.48 0.47 6.77
N THR A 8 13.14 1.26 7.79
CA THR A 8 12.67 2.64 7.59
C THR A 8 13.68 3.43 6.77
N GLY A 9 13.23 4.13 5.73
CA GLY A 9 14.11 4.86 4.82
C GLY A 9 14.84 3.98 3.79
N SER A 10 14.49 2.71 3.63
CA SER A 10 15.09 1.80 2.63
C SER A 10 14.64 2.06 1.19
N GLY A 11 13.67 2.94 0.98
CA GLY A 11 13.15 3.25 -0.34
C GLY A 11 11.97 2.39 -0.78
N LYS A 12 11.21 1.79 0.14
CA LYS A 12 9.97 1.03 -0.17
C LYS A 12 9.06 1.77 -1.16
N THR A 13 8.82 3.06 -0.93
CA THR A 13 7.99 3.89 -1.81
C THR A 13 8.47 3.91 -3.27
N ARG A 14 9.78 3.91 -3.50
CA ARG A 14 10.34 3.83 -4.87
C ARG A 14 10.08 2.48 -5.53
N VAL A 15 10.10 1.40 -4.73
CA VAL A 15 9.70 0.07 -5.22
C VAL A 15 8.23 0.09 -5.64
N PHE A 16 7.35 0.66 -4.81
CA PHE A 16 5.92 0.80 -5.15
C PHE A 16 5.73 1.59 -6.45
N GLN A 17 6.40 2.74 -6.59
CA GLN A 17 6.32 3.57 -7.80
C GLN A 17 6.75 2.80 -9.06
N LYS A 18 7.84 2.03 -8.99
CA LYS A 18 8.30 1.20 -10.12
C LYS A 18 7.31 0.09 -10.46
N LEU A 19 6.81 -0.63 -9.47
CA LEU A 19 5.84 -1.72 -9.69
C LEU A 19 4.53 -1.19 -10.28
N ILE A 20 4.05 -0.05 -9.79
CA ILE A 20 2.87 0.62 -10.32
C ILE A 20 3.13 1.05 -11.77
N ALA A 21 4.26 1.68 -12.07
CA ALA A 21 4.62 2.07 -13.43
C ALA A 21 4.61 0.88 -14.41
N GLU A 22 5.20 -0.24 -14.03
CA GLU A 22 5.18 -1.46 -14.85
C GLU A 22 3.75 -2.03 -15.03
N THR A 23 2.93 -1.94 -13.97
CA THR A 23 1.52 -2.34 -14.04
C THR A 23 0.73 -1.48 -15.04
N LEU A 24 0.95 -0.18 -15.02
CA LEU A 24 0.28 0.76 -15.93
C LEU A 24 0.70 0.54 -17.39
N LYS A 25 1.96 0.22 -17.65
CA LYS A 25 2.44 -0.13 -19.01
C LYS A 25 1.72 -1.35 -19.60
N GLN A 26 1.25 -2.25 -18.73
CA GLN A 26 0.44 -3.40 -19.13
C GLN A 26 -1.05 -3.07 -19.33
N GLY A 27 -1.44 -1.80 -19.26
CA GLY A 27 -2.83 -1.35 -19.33
C GLY A 27 -3.68 -1.69 -18.10
N LYS A 28 -3.05 -2.11 -16.99
CA LYS A 28 -3.72 -2.52 -15.76
C LYS A 28 -3.79 -1.37 -14.75
N GLN A 29 -4.60 -1.58 -13.71
CA GLN A 29 -4.80 -0.64 -12.62
C GLN A 29 -4.10 -1.12 -11.34
N ALA A 30 -3.80 -0.19 -10.44
CA ALA A 30 -3.12 -0.46 -9.18
C ALA A 30 -3.90 0.10 -7.98
N ILE A 31 -3.79 -0.58 -6.85
CA ILE A 31 -4.27 -0.08 -5.55
C ILE A 31 -3.07 -0.03 -4.60
N LEU A 32 -2.88 1.10 -3.93
CA LEU A 32 -1.91 1.28 -2.86
C LEU A 32 -2.67 1.65 -1.57
N LEU A 33 -2.61 0.77 -0.60
CA LEU A 33 -3.12 1.02 0.75
C LEU A 33 -1.99 1.54 1.62
N VAL A 34 -2.26 2.62 2.34
CA VAL A 34 -1.35 3.21 3.32
C VAL A 34 -2.10 3.43 4.64
N PRO A 35 -1.42 3.39 5.80
CA PRO A 35 -2.04 3.79 7.07
C PRO A 35 -2.56 5.23 7.01
N GLU A 36 -3.58 5.54 7.83
CA GLU A 36 -4.17 6.89 7.84
C GLU A 36 -3.13 7.98 8.15
N ILE A 37 -2.21 7.71 9.09
CA ILE A 37 -1.13 8.62 9.45
C ILE A 37 -0.09 8.81 8.33
N ALA A 38 0.03 7.86 7.41
CA ALA A 38 0.96 7.89 6.29
C ALA A 38 0.35 8.51 5.02
N LEU A 39 -0.98 8.68 4.96
CA LEU A 39 -1.67 9.32 3.83
C LEU A 39 -1.53 10.84 3.90
N THR A 40 -0.32 11.32 3.75
CA THR A 40 0.02 12.74 3.80
C THR A 40 -0.03 13.39 2.42
N PRO A 41 -0.22 14.73 2.31
CA PRO A 41 -0.09 15.43 1.03
C PRO A 41 1.24 15.17 0.33
N GLN A 42 2.30 14.93 1.09
CA GLN A 42 3.62 14.63 0.55
C GLN A 42 3.65 13.30 -0.19
N ILE A 43 3.11 12.22 0.40
CA ILE A 43 3.09 10.91 -0.27
C ILE A 43 2.18 10.95 -1.51
N VAL A 44 1.02 11.57 -1.40
CA VAL A 44 0.10 11.75 -2.52
C VAL A 44 0.76 12.56 -3.64
N GLY A 45 1.41 13.69 -3.30
CA GLY A 45 2.11 14.54 -4.25
C GLY A 45 3.25 13.82 -4.99
N GLN A 46 3.97 12.92 -4.32
CA GLN A 46 5.00 12.10 -4.97
C GLN A 46 4.43 11.18 -6.08
N PHE A 47 3.25 10.63 -5.87
CA PHE A 47 2.60 9.80 -6.89
C PHE A 47 1.94 10.66 -7.97
N GLN A 48 1.31 11.78 -7.60
CA GLN A 48 0.72 12.70 -8.57
C GLN A 48 1.76 13.35 -9.48
N SER A 49 2.96 13.66 -8.98
CA SER A 49 4.04 14.19 -9.82
C SER A 49 4.57 13.19 -10.84
N LEU A 50 4.47 11.89 -10.56
CA LEU A 50 4.91 10.82 -11.47
C LEU A 50 3.81 10.37 -12.44
N PHE A 51 2.57 10.33 -11.97
CA PHE A 51 1.47 9.69 -12.70
C PHE A 51 0.32 10.65 -13.03
N GLY A 52 0.42 11.91 -12.61
CA GLY A 52 -0.54 12.96 -12.94
C GLY A 52 -1.98 12.60 -12.57
N ASN A 53 -2.86 12.83 -13.51
CA ASN A 53 -4.29 12.58 -13.37
C ASN A 53 -4.68 11.09 -13.28
N ALA A 54 -3.74 10.17 -13.47
CA ALA A 54 -4.02 8.74 -13.28
C ALA A 54 -4.22 8.36 -11.82
N VAL A 55 -3.89 9.25 -10.86
CA VAL A 55 -4.00 9.01 -9.42
C VAL A 55 -5.32 9.57 -8.88
N VAL A 56 -6.01 8.77 -8.09
CA VAL A 56 -7.10 9.21 -7.21
C VAL A 56 -6.77 8.84 -5.76
N VAL A 57 -7.25 9.68 -4.84
CA VAL A 57 -7.10 9.45 -3.41
C VAL A 57 -8.44 9.00 -2.83
N MET A 58 -8.43 7.99 -1.97
CA MET A 58 -9.64 7.39 -1.38
C MET A 58 -9.46 7.21 0.12
N HIS A 59 -10.17 8.02 0.91
CA HIS A 59 -10.19 7.94 2.38
C HIS A 59 -11.53 8.42 2.95
N SER A 60 -11.74 8.21 4.24
CA SER A 60 -13.01 8.50 4.93
C SER A 60 -13.35 9.98 4.98
N ALA A 61 -12.38 10.88 5.00
CA ALA A 61 -12.57 12.33 5.08
C ALA A 61 -12.94 13.01 3.75
N LEU A 62 -13.04 12.27 2.64
CA LEU A 62 -13.52 12.83 1.38
C LEU A 62 -15.01 13.19 1.48
N THR A 63 -15.39 14.33 0.88
CA THR A 63 -16.79 14.65 0.65
C THR A 63 -17.44 13.60 -0.27
N ASP A 64 -18.76 13.48 -0.22
CA ASP A 64 -19.47 12.52 -1.07
C ASP A 64 -19.23 12.78 -2.55
N ARG A 65 -19.16 14.05 -2.96
CA ARG A 65 -18.85 14.43 -4.35
C ARG A 65 -17.44 14.00 -4.76
N GLN A 66 -16.44 14.23 -3.91
CA GLN A 66 -15.05 13.80 -4.18
C GLN A 66 -14.93 12.28 -4.25
N ARG A 67 -15.64 11.59 -3.35
CA ARG A 67 -15.68 10.12 -3.33
C ARG A 67 -16.32 9.58 -4.60
N GLN A 68 -17.44 10.16 -5.03
CA GLN A 68 -18.12 9.77 -6.26
C GLN A 68 -17.24 10.02 -7.49
N ASP A 69 -16.56 11.17 -7.60
CA ASP A 69 -15.63 11.45 -8.69
C ASP A 69 -14.50 10.43 -8.74
N ALA A 70 -13.83 10.19 -7.61
CA ALA A 70 -12.76 9.19 -7.53
C ALA A 70 -13.25 7.80 -7.95
N TYR A 71 -14.44 7.42 -7.52
CA TYR A 71 -15.06 6.14 -7.84
C TYR A 71 -15.33 6.01 -9.35
N GLN A 72 -15.97 7.02 -9.96
CA GLN A 72 -16.27 7.05 -11.39
C GLN A 72 -15.00 7.02 -12.24
N ARG A 73 -13.98 7.79 -11.86
CA ARG A 73 -12.69 7.82 -12.56
C ARG A 73 -11.95 6.49 -12.50
N MET A 74 -12.02 5.76 -11.40
CA MET A 74 -11.49 4.41 -11.31
C MET A 74 -12.30 3.42 -12.15
N GLN A 75 -13.62 3.51 -12.09
CA GLN A 75 -14.53 2.60 -12.78
C GLN A 75 -14.44 2.74 -14.31
N ASN A 76 -14.39 3.97 -14.83
CA ASN A 76 -14.29 4.20 -16.28
C ASN A 76 -12.83 4.13 -16.80
N GLY A 77 -11.86 3.91 -15.91
CA GLY A 77 -10.46 3.74 -16.26
C GLY A 77 -9.70 5.02 -16.61
N THR A 78 -10.28 6.22 -16.38
CA THR A 78 -9.54 7.49 -16.52
C THR A 78 -8.51 7.67 -15.40
N ALA A 79 -8.79 7.14 -14.20
CA ALA A 79 -7.78 6.92 -13.19
C ALA A 79 -7.31 5.45 -13.21
N LYS A 80 -6.03 5.26 -12.96
CA LYS A 80 -5.38 3.94 -12.99
C LYS A 80 -4.82 3.51 -11.64
N ILE A 81 -4.70 4.46 -10.71
CA ILE A 81 -4.09 4.24 -9.40
C ILE A 81 -5.04 4.78 -8.33
N ALA A 82 -5.48 3.90 -7.43
CA ALA A 82 -6.15 4.30 -6.20
C ALA A 82 -5.15 4.26 -5.04
N ILE A 83 -4.91 5.41 -4.41
CA ILE A 83 -4.12 5.49 -3.18
C ILE A 83 -5.08 5.84 -2.05
N GLY A 84 -5.01 5.12 -0.95
CA GLY A 84 -5.89 5.44 0.15
C GLY A 84 -5.69 4.58 1.38
N THR A 85 -6.55 4.82 2.34
CA THR A 85 -6.58 4.08 3.59
C THR A 85 -7.31 2.74 3.42
N ARG A 86 -7.63 2.09 4.50
CA ARG A 86 -8.32 0.79 4.53
C ARG A 86 -9.45 0.63 3.52
N SER A 87 -10.32 1.65 3.38
CA SER A 87 -11.48 1.60 2.48
C SER A 87 -11.12 1.58 0.99
N ALA A 88 -9.95 2.06 0.61
CA ALA A 88 -9.50 2.03 -0.78
C ALA A 88 -9.32 0.61 -1.34
N VAL A 89 -9.31 -0.39 -0.47
CA VAL A 89 -9.33 -1.80 -0.90
C VAL A 89 -10.55 -2.14 -1.76
N PHE A 90 -11.63 -1.35 -1.67
CA PHE A 90 -12.85 -1.51 -2.46
C PHE A 90 -12.90 -0.64 -3.72
N ALA A 91 -11.81 0.03 -4.09
CA ALA A 91 -11.76 0.83 -5.32
C ALA A 91 -12.27 0.03 -6.52
N PRO A 92 -13.14 0.61 -7.38
CA PRO A 92 -13.82 -0.11 -8.46
C PRO A 92 -12.90 -0.25 -9.66
N VAL A 93 -11.88 -1.07 -9.54
CA VAL A 93 -10.94 -1.39 -10.62
C VAL A 93 -11.55 -2.48 -11.52
N GLN A 94 -11.41 -2.33 -12.82
CA GLN A 94 -11.84 -3.33 -13.80
C GLN A 94 -10.76 -4.38 -14.06
N ASN A 95 -9.51 -3.95 -14.13
CA ASN A 95 -8.37 -4.79 -14.43
C ASN A 95 -7.23 -4.54 -13.45
N LEU A 96 -7.37 -5.11 -12.25
CA LEU A 96 -6.37 -5.00 -11.20
C LEU A 96 -5.09 -5.74 -11.60
N GLY A 97 -3.95 -5.02 -11.62
CA GLY A 97 -2.65 -5.59 -11.95
C GLY A 97 -1.74 -5.77 -10.74
N ILE A 98 -1.94 -4.96 -9.69
CA ILE A 98 -1.22 -5.08 -8.42
C ILE A 98 -2.01 -4.43 -7.28
N LEU A 99 -1.93 -5.03 -6.10
CA LEU A 99 -2.37 -4.42 -4.85
C LEU A 99 -1.19 -4.39 -3.88
N ILE A 100 -0.91 -3.21 -3.36
CA ILE A 100 0.20 -2.96 -2.42
C ILE A 100 -0.40 -2.52 -1.09
N VAL A 101 0.10 -3.06 0.00
CA VAL A 101 -0.24 -2.66 1.37
C VAL A 101 1.03 -2.23 2.07
N ASP A 102 1.16 -0.94 2.34
CA ASP A 102 2.29 -0.41 3.12
C ASP A 102 1.99 -0.54 4.61
N GLU A 103 3.05 -0.77 5.40
CA GLU A 103 3.00 -1.02 6.85
C GLU A 103 1.90 -2.04 7.22
N GLU A 104 1.98 -3.24 6.63
CA GLU A 104 0.93 -4.27 6.68
C GLU A 104 0.54 -4.73 8.10
N GLY A 105 1.44 -4.55 9.08
CA GLY A 105 1.20 -4.86 10.49
C GLY A 105 0.30 -3.84 11.22
N GLU A 106 -0.10 -2.73 10.54
CA GLU A 106 -0.90 -1.68 11.14
C GLU A 106 -2.32 -2.14 11.49
N ARG A 107 -2.75 -1.88 12.73
CA ARG A 107 -4.07 -2.27 13.24
C ARG A 107 -5.21 -1.58 12.51
N THR A 108 -4.97 -0.39 11.93
CA THR A 108 -5.97 0.40 11.20
C THR A 108 -6.53 -0.30 9.97
N TYR A 109 -5.88 -1.36 9.48
CA TYR A 109 -6.42 -2.20 8.40
C TYR A 109 -7.58 -3.11 8.82
N LYS A 110 -7.83 -3.26 10.12
CA LYS A 110 -9.01 -3.93 10.67
C LYS A 110 -10.14 -2.90 10.88
N SER A 111 -11.32 -3.15 10.32
CA SER A 111 -12.51 -2.37 10.61
C SER A 111 -13.17 -2.84 11.91
N GLU A 112 -13.31 -1.96 12.88
CA GLU A 112 -14.03 -2.25 14.13
C GLU A 112 -15.52 -1.97 14.00
N ASN A 113 -15.89 -1.05 13.10
CA ASN A 113 -17.28 -0.69 12.82
C ASN A 113 -17.87 -1.63 11.76
N ALA A 114 -19.20 -1.78 11.76
CA ALA A 114 -19.90 -2.52 10.73
C ALA A 114 -19.86 -1.79 9.37
N PRO A 115 -19.62 -2.51 8.26
CA PRO A 115 -19.27 -3.92 8.21
C PRO A 115 -17.83 -4.17 8.71
N ARG A 116 -17.68 -5.18 9.57
CA ARG A 116 -16.36 -5.57 10.07
C ARG A 116 -15.60 -6.36 9.01
N TYR A 117 -14.40 -5.92 8.65
CA TYR A 117 -13.51 -6.60 7.71
C TYR A 117 -12.05 -6.29 8.00
N HIS A 118 -11.19 -7.10 7.46
CA HIS A 118 -9.75 -6.84 7.44
C HIS A 118 -9.30 -6.56 6.01
N ALA A 119 -8.75 -5.37 5.75
CA ALA A 119 -8.41 -4.95 4.39
C ALA A 119 -7.45 -5.92 3.67
N ILE A 120 -6.49 -6.51 4.41
CA ILE A 120 -5.55 -7.49 3.84
C ILE A 120 -6.29 -8.77 3.40
N ALA A 121 -7.31 -9.22 4.14
CA ALA A 121 -8.10 -10.39 3.74
C ALA A 121 -8.88 -10.09 2.44
N VAL A 122 -9.47 -8.91 2.33
CA VAL A 122 -10.15 -8.45 1.11
C VAL A 122 -9.14 -8.32 -0.04
N ALA A 123 -7.96 -7.73 0.23
CA ALA A 123 -6.89 -7.59 -0.76
C ALA A 123 -6.45 -8.95 -1.32
N ARG A 124 -6.25 -9.95 -0.46
CA ARG A 124 -5.94 -11.33 -0.88
C ARG A 124 -7.01 -11.90 -1.81
N LYS A 125 -8.28 -11.77 -1.42
CA LYS A 125 -9.39 -12.26 -2.24
C LYS A 125 -9.45 -11.56 -3.60
N ARG A 126 -9.28 -10.24 -3.62
CA ARG A 126 -9.24 -9.47 -4.87
C ARG A 126 -8.08 -9.88 -5.76
N CYS A 127 -6.88 -10.02 -5.22
CA CYS A 127 -5.72 -10.47 -5.99
C CYS A 127 -5.90 -11.89 -6.54
N GLN A 128 -6.55 -12.79 -5.80
CA GLN A 128 -6.92 -14.11 -6.31
C GLN A 128 -7.88 -14.01 -7.49
N THR A 129 -8.94 -13.20 -7.37
CA THR A 129 -9.97 -13.05 -8.41
C THR A 129 -9.40 -12.41 -9.68
N HIS A 130 -8.50 -11.45 -9.55
CA HIS A 130 -7.87 -10.75 -10.69
C HIS A 130 -6.55 -11.39 -11.17
N HIS A 131 -6.12 -12.50 -10.55
CA HIS A 131 -4.86 -13.17 -10.86
C HIS A 131 -3.67 -12.20 -10.87
N CYS A 132 -3.58 -11.34 -9.85
CA CYS A 132 -2.52 -10.34 -9.74
C CYS A 132 -1.74 -10.47 -8.42
N PRO A 133 -0.50 -9.95 -8.36
CA PRO A 133 0.30 -9.97 -7.15
C PRO A 133 -0.30 -9.09 -6.05
N LEU A 134 -0.17 -9.58 -4.80
CA LEU A 134 -0.31 -8.81 -3.57
C LEU A 134 1.08 -8.59 -2.99
N LEU A 135 1.46 -7.35 -2.77
CA LEU A 135 2.67 -6.96 -2.07
C LEU A 135 2.31 -6.40 -0.70
N LEU A 136 2.70 -7.11 0.34
CA LEU A 136 2.69 -6.62 1.72
C LEU A 136 4.05 -6.02 2.03
N ALA A 137 4.11 -4.84 2.62
CA ALA A 137 5.37 -4.17 2.93
C ALA A 137 5.37 -3.65 4.36
N SER A 138 6.49 -3.79 5.06
CA SER A 138 6.69 -3.18 6.39
C SER A 138 8.16 -3.15 6.77
N ALA A 139 8.51 -2.23 7.68
CA ALA A 139 9.78 -2.27 8.39
C ALA A 139 9.73 -3.27 9.56
N THR A 140 8.54 -3.50 10.10
CA THR A 140 8.25 -4.39 11.22
C THR A 140 7.08 -5.30 10.84
N PRO A 141 7.30 -6.32 10.00
CA PRO A 141 6.24 -7.22 9.54
C PRO A 141 5.50 -7.88 10.71
N SER A 142 4.21 -8.15 10.53
CA SER A 142 3.44 -8.96 11.48
C SER A 142 4.06 -10.35 11.61
N ILE A 143 3.87 -10.96 12.78
CA ILE A 143 4.39 -12.31 13.06
C ILE A 143 3.84 -13.31 12.04
N GLU A 144 2.56 -13.17 11.70
CA GLU A 144 1.87 -14.02 10.72
C GLU A 144 2.49 -13.89 9.33
N SER A 145 2.67 -12.66 8.83
CA SER A 145 3.23 -12.43 7.50
C SER A 145 4.67 -12.92 7.41
N TYR A 146 5.46 -12.69 8.46
CA TYR A 146 6.83 -13.17 8.53
C TYR A 146 6.90 -14.70 8.60
N TYR A 147 6.02 -15.34 9.37
CA TYR A 147 5.91 -16.78 9.43
C TYR A 147 5.57 -17.38 8.06
N TYR A 148 4.58 -16.84 7.36
CA TYR A 148 4.24 -17.30 6.01
C TYR A 148 5.39 -17.09 5.00
N ALA A 149 6.16 -16.04 5.15
CA ALA A 149 7.35 -15.83 4.34
C ALA A 149 8.43 -16.88 4.64
N LYS A 150 8.68 -17.20 5.91
CA LYS A 150 9.62 -18.26 6.31
C LYS A 150 9.19 -19.66 5.85
N LYS A 151 7.89 -19.90 5.76
CA LYS A 151 7.33 -21.17 5.25
C LYS A 151 7.28 -21.23 3.71
N GLY A 152 7.71 -20.18 3.00
CA GLY A 152 7.69 -20.13 1.54
C GLY A 152 6.28 -19.92 0.94
N VAL A 153 5.26 -19.63 1.77
CA VAL A 153 3.92 -19.26 1.31
C VAL A 153 3.92 -17.86 0.68
N TYR A 154 4.73 -16.95 1.24
CA TYR A 154 5.03 -15.66 0.65
C TYR A 154 6.47 -15.63 0.16
N THR A 155 6.72 -14.98 -0.96
CA THR A 155 8.08 -14.67 -1.39
C THR A 155 8.61 -13.51 -0.57
N LEU A 156 9.68 -13.75 0.21
CA LEU A 156 10.32 -12.72 1.01
C LEU A 156 11.26 -11.88 0.12
N LEU A 157 11.08 -10.58 0.16
CA LEU A 157 11.94 -9.59 -0.46
C LEU A 157 12.52 -8.69 0.64
N GLU A 158 13.82 -8.44 0.63
CA GLU A 158 14.48 -7.69 1.69
C GLU A 158 15.21 -6.45 1.17
N LEU A 159 14.96 -5.30 1.80
CA LEU A 159 15.72 -4.07 1.62
C LEU A 159 16.51 -3.79 2.91
N LYS A 160 17.73 -4.33 2.98
CA LYS A 160 18.57 -4.32 4.20
C LYS A 160 19.26 -2.98 4.47
N LYS A 161 19.40 -2.12 3.45
CA LYS A 161 20.14 -0.85 3.55
C LYS A 161 19.19 0.34 3.44
N ARG A 162 19.48 1.39 4.22
CA ARG A 162 18.83 2.68 4.04
C ARG A 162 19.29 3.33 2.74
N TYR A 163 18.40 4.11 2.14
CA TYR A 163 18.76 4.91 0.97
C TYR A 163 19.94 5.84 1.32
N ARG A 164 20.95 5.86 0.46
CA ARG A 164 22.23 6.60 0.66
C ARG A 164 23.04 6.16 1.88
N ASN A 165 22.87 4.93 2.39
CA ASN A 165 23.60 4.42 3.56
C ASN A 165 23.53 5.34 4.79
N MET A 166 22.43 6.05 4.98
CA MET A 166 22.24 6.93 6.14
C MET A 166 22.40 6.13 7.45
N PRO A 167 23.22 6.60 8.40
CA PRO A 167 23.42 5.90 9.67
C PRO A 167 22.11 5.82 10.46
N LEU A 168 22.07 4.86 11.38
CA LEU A 168 21.01 4.81 12.40
C LEU A 168 21.16 6.02 13.33
N PRO A 169 20.06 6.52 13.92
CA PRO A 169 20.15 7.50 14.98
C PRO A 169 21.01 6.96 16.12
N GLU A 170 21.79 7.84 16.71
CA GLU A 170 22.51 7.54 17.95
C GLU A 170 21.49 7.39 19.08
N VAL A 171 21.55 6.28 19.80
CA VAL A 171 20.62 6.00 20.90
C VAL A 171 21.36 6.14 22.20
N THR A 172 20.98 7.11 23.03
CA THR A 172 21.49 7.28 24.38
C THR A 172 20.43 6.77 25.37
N VAL A 173 20.79 5.83 26.21
CA VAL A 173 19.95 5.37 27.31
C VAL A 173 20.18 6.29 28.50
N VAL A 174 19.14 6.98 28.94
CA VAL A 174 19.17 7.84 30.14
C VAL A 174 18.42 7.10 31.24
N ASP A 175 19.10 6.83 32.35
CA ASP A 175 18.46 6.33 33.57
C ASP A 175 17.75 7.50 34.26
N MET A 176 16.45 7.35 34.47
CA MET A 176 15.59 8.39 35.09
C MET A 176 15.33 8.12 36.59
N ASN A 177 16.19 7.33 37.26
CA ASN A 177 16.12 7.14 38.72
C ASN A 177 16.62 8.37 39.50
#